data_aabb0815044533d749d1469891e33239
#
_entry.id   aabb0815044533d749d1469891e33239
#
_cell.length_a   1.000
_cell.length_b   1.000
_cell.length_c   1.000
_cell.angle_alpha   90.00
_cell.angle_beta   90.00
_cell.angle_gamma   90.00
#
_symmetry.space_group_name_H-M   'P 1'
#
loop_
_entity.id
_entity.type
_entity.pdbx_description
1 polymer ?
#
loop_
_entity_poly.entity_id
_entity_poly.type
_entity_poly.pdbx_seq_one_letter_code
_entity_poly.pdbx_strand_id
1 'polypeptide(L)'
;MLFSGDNLVAILDFEEGCNYYLLFDLGMCAAGCCTVDGHFSKDLAAALISGYQSLRKLTPLEQQLFQLHIEYGAVATSFWRYRQYNLRYQEVGHADLYKEMLELAEQVRGIPRDTFFRNIFR
;
A
#
# COMPACT_ATOMS: atom_id res chain seq x y z
N MET A 1 -3.35 7.70 -10.56
CA MET A 1 -2.33 8.72 -10.92
C MET A 1 -1.99 8.58 -12.39
N LEU A 2 -1.84 9.70 -13.10
CA LEU A 2 -1.42 9.74 -14.51
C LEU A 2 -0.05 10.42 -14.60
N PHE A 3 0.81 9.85 -15.46
CA PHE A 3 2.16 10.37 -15.72
C PHE A 3 2.32 10.69 -17.21
N SER A 4 3.15 11.68 -17.51
CA SER A 4 3.68 11.95 -18.84
C SER A 4 5.22 11.91 -18.76
N GLY A 5 5.82 10.81 -19.23
CA GLY A 5 7.19 10.47 -18.87
C GLY A 5 7.32 10.33 -17.35
N ASP A 6 8.30 10.99 -16.75
CA ASP A 6 8.54 10.98 -15.30
C ASP A 6 7.75 12.04 -14.51
N ASN A 7 6.89 12.82 -15.20
CA ASN A 7 6.13 13.88 -14.57
C ASN A 7 4.71 13.40 -14.20
N LEU A 8 4.34 13.55 -12.93
CA LEU A 8 2.96 13.37 -12.47
C LEU A 8 2.10 14.51 -13.01
N VAL A 9 1.10 14.19 -13.86
CA VAL A 9 0.22 15.20 -14.50
C VAL A 9 -1.16 15.24 -13.89
N ALA A 10 -1.64 14.16 -13.26
CA ALA A 10 -2.94 14.15 -12.60
C ALA A 10 -3.04 13.07 -11.50
N ILE A 11 -3.82 13.39 -10.47
CA ILE A 11 -4.29 12.44 -9.46
C ILE A 11 -5.79 12.26 -9.69
N LEU A 12 -6.26 11.01 -9.71
CA LEU A 12 -7.64 10.61 -10.01
C LEU A 12 -8.27 9.94 -8.78
N ASP A 13 -9.59 9.69 -8.86
CA ASP A 13 -10.36 8.93 -7.86
C ASP A 13 -10.46 9.62 -6.50
N PHE A 14 -10.89 10.89 -6.50
CA PHE A 14 -11.11 11.66 -5.26
C PHE A 14 -12.49 11.42 -4.63
N GLU A 15 -13.39 10.70 -5.29
CA GLU A 15 -14.76 10.46 -4.79
C GLU A 15 -14.80 9.62 -3.50
N GLU A 16 -13.76 8.79 -3.27
CA GLU A 16 -13.60 8.04 -2.03
C GLU A 16 -12.78 8.82 -0.96
N GLY A 17 -12.44 10.07 -1.26
CA GLY A 17 -11.70 10.94 -0.35
C GLY A 17 -12.45 11.17 0.95
N CYS A 18 -11.78 10.96 2.10
CA CYS A 18 -12.37 11.14 3.42
C CYS A 18 -11.36 11.72 4.42
N ASN A 19 -11.86 12.21 5.54
CA ASN A 19 -11.00 12.64 6.64
C ASN A 19 -10.61 11.43 7.49
N TYR A 20 -9.42 10.91 7.24
CA TYR A 20 -8.88 9.74 7.93
C TYR A 20 -7.40 9.95 8.28
N TYR A 21 -6.75 8.92 8.83
CA TYR A 21 -5.32 8.97 9.18
C TYR A 21 -4.45 9.02 7.92
N LEU A 22 -3.55 10.01 7.82
CA LEU A 22 -2.63 10.15 6.69
C LEU A 22 -1.73 8.91 6.51
N LEU A 23 -1.43 8.21 7.59
CA LEU A 23 -0.65 6.98 7.53
C LEU A 23 -1.40 5.84 6.79
N PHE A 24 -2.73 5.87 6.76
CA PHE A 24 -3.53 4.91 5.99
C PHE A 24 -3.29 5.10 4.49
N ASP A 25 -3.34 6.34 3.98
CA ASP A 25 -3.07 6.62 2.57
C ASP A 25 -1.66 6.16 2.17
N LEU A 26 -0.68 6.40 3.05
CA LEU A 26 0.69 5.98 2.83
C LEU A 26 0.83 4.44 2.83
N GLY A 27 0.11 3.76 3.71
CA GLY A 27 0.04 2.29 3.76
C GLY A 27 -0.63 1.71 2.51
N MET A 28 -1.75 2.30 2.06
CA MET A 28 -2.44 1.93 0.81
C MET A 28 -1.54 2.14 -0.41
N CYS A 29 -0.84 3.28 -0.47
CA CYS A 29 0.13 3.57 -1.53
C CYS A 29 1.25 2.52 -1.56
N ALA A 30 1.81 2.17 -0.40
CA ALA A 30 2.85 1.15 -0.31
C ALA A 30 2.33 -0.24 -0.73
N ALA A 31 1.14 -0.63 -0.31
CA ALA A 31 0.51 -1.89 -0.70
C ALA A 31 0.26 -1.97 -2.22
N GLY A 32 -0.10 -0.84 -2.85
CA GLY A 32 -0.40 -0.79 -4.29
C GLY A 32 0.83 -0.59 -5.19
N CYS A 33 1.88 0.08 -4.70
CA CYS A 33 2.99 0.54 -5.54
C CYS A 33 4.36 -0.03 -5.16
N CYS A 34 4.51 -0.65 -3.98
CA CYS A 34 5.80 -1.15 -3.52
C CYS A 34 5.91 -2.68 -3.68
N THR A 35 5.54 -3.18 -4.86
CA THR A 35 5.66 -4.60 -5.21
C THR A 35 6.44 -4.78 -6.51
N VAL A 36 7.19 -5.86 -6.60
CA VAL A 36 7.89 -6.31 -7.81
C VAL A 36 7.58 -7.79 -7.97
N ASP A 37 7.01 -8.17 -9.10
CA ASP A 37 6.64 -9.56 -9.41
C ASP A 37 5.79 -10.23 -8.29
N GLY A 38 4.85 -9.48 -7.71
CA GLY A 38 3.98 -9.96 -6.63
C GLY A 38 4.63 -9.99 -5.23
N HIS A 39 5.88 -9.55 -5.11
CA HIS A 39 6.61 -9.52 -3.85
C HIS A 39 6.79 -8.11 -3.29
N PHE A 40 6.63 -7.96 -1.98
CA PHE A 40 6.86 -6.68 -1.32
C PHE A 40 8.32 -6.22 -1.44
N SER A 41 8.52 -5.04 -2.00
CA SER A 41 9.82 -4.41 -2.18
C SER A 41 10.11 -3.39 -1.08
N LYS A 42 11.05 -3.72 -0.20
CA LYS A 42 11.52 -2.82 0.87
C LYS A 42 12.19 -1.56 0.30
N ASP A 43 12.86 -1.69 -0.84
CA ASP A 43 13.57 -0.56 -1.45
C ASP A 43 12.59 0.46 -2.05
N LEU A 44 11.51 0.00 -2.69
CA LEU A 44 10.44 0.88 -3.15
C LEU A 44 9.72 1.54 -1.97
N ALA A 45 9.45 0.80 -0.90
CA ALA A 45 8.83 1.35 0.30
C ALA A 45 9.75 2.37 1.00
N ALA A 46 11.07 2.14 1.04
CA ALA A 46 12.03 3.10 1.55
C ALA A 46 12.09 4.38 0.68
N ALA A 47 12.05 4.23 -0.65
CA ALA A 47 12.00 5.37 -1.57
C ALA A 47 10.71 6.19 -1.39
N LEU A 48 9.55 5.52 -1.26
CA LEU A 48 8.27 6.16 -0.96
C LEU A 48 8.34 6.97 0.34
N ILE A 49 8.84 6.37 1.41
CA ILE A 49 9.00 7.03 2.71
C ILE A 49 9.97 8.20 2.64
N SER A 50 11.09 8.05 1.95
CA SER A 50 12.06 9.13 1.74
C SER A 50 11.43 10.33 1.03
N GLY A 51 10.71 10.07 -0.07
CA GLY A 51 9.98 11.10 -0.81
C GLY A 51 8.91 11.78 0.05
N TYR A 52 8.09 11.02 0.77
CA TYR A 52 7.07 11.56 1.67
C TYR A 52 7.69 12.42 2.77
N GLN A 53 8.74 11.94 3.42
CA GLN A 53 9.41 12.65 4.51
C GLN A 53 10.19 13.90 4.07
N SER A 54 10.41 14.10 2.77
CA SER A 54 10.96 15.36 2.26
C SER A 54 9.98 16.53 2.43
N LEU A 55 8.68 16.24 2.48
CA LEU A 55 7.61 17.21 2.64
C LEU A 55 7.00 17.20 4.06
N ARG A 56 6.79 16.03 4.65
CA ARG A 56 6.19 15.84 5.97
C ARG A 56 6.92 14.75 6.74
N LYS A 57 7.49 15.09 7.88
CA LYS A 57 8.14 14.10 8.75
C LYS A 57 7.10 13.21 9.42
N LEU A 58 7.34 11.91 9.43
CA LEU A 58 6.56 10.96 10.22
C LEU A 58 6.97 11.05 11.69
N THR A 59 5.98 11.04 12.56
CA THR A 59 6.20 10.90 14.00
C THR A 59 6.77 9.52 14.34
N PRO A 60 7.44 9.33 15.49
CA PRO A 60 7.92 8.01 15.90
C PRO A 60 6.82 6.94 15.94
N LEU A 61 5.60 7.31 16.33
CA LEU A 61 4.46 6.41 16.34
C LEU A 61 4.03 6.00 14.93
N GLU A 62 3.96 6.95 14.00
CA GLU A 62 3.64 6.66 12.60
C GLU A 62 4.67 5.73 11.96
N GLN A 63 5.96 5.94 12.25
CA GLN A 63 7.03 5.05 11.78
C GLN A 63 6.85 3.62 12.32
N GLN A 64 6.53 3.48 13.61
CA GLN A 64 6.28 2.17 14.24
C GLN A 64 5.04 1.46 13.67
N LEU A 65 4.03 2.21 13.28
CA LEU A 65 2.75 1.70 12.78
C LEU A 65 2.71 1.51 11.26
N PHE A 66 3.73 1.96 10.52
CA PHE A 66 3.70 1.95 9.05
C PHE A 66 3.56 0.53 8.48
N GLN A 67 4.30 -0.44 9.00
CA GLN A 67 4.18 -1.84 8.59
C GLN A 67 2.75 -2.37 8.74
N LEU A 68 2.11 -2.09 9.88
CA LEU A 68 0.73 -2.48 10.16
C LEU A 68 -0.26 -1.81 9.17
N HIS A 69 0.01 -0.56 8.77
CA HIS A 69 -0.86 0.13 7.81
C HIS A 69 -0.71 -0.40 6.38
N ILE A 70 0.46 -0.90 6.00
CA ILE A 70 0.61 -1.63 4.72
C ILE A 70 -0.19 -2.93 4.76
N GLU A 71 -0.06 -3.73 5.81
CA GLU A 71 -0.85 -4.94 6.01
C GLU A 71 -2.35 -4.63 5.98
N TYR A 72 -2.79 -3.63 6.73
CA TYR A 72 -4.18 -3.19 6.75
C TYR A 72 -4.68 -2.76 5.36
N GLY A 73 -3.89 -1.96 4.62
CA GLY A 73 -4.21 -1.54 3.27
C GLY A 73 -4.36 -2.71 2.30
N ALA A 74 -3.46 -3.68 2.38
CA ALA A 74 -3.52 -4.90 1.57
C ALA A 74 -4.77 -5.73 1.88
N VAL A 75 -5.11 -5.94 3.15
CA VAL A 75 -6.34 -6.65 3.57
C VAL A 75 -7.59 -5.89 3.12
N ALA A 76 -7.64 -4.58 3.29
CA ALA A 76 -8.76 -3.75 2.85
C ALA A 76 -8.99 -3.85 1.33
N THR A 77 -7.90 -3.77 0.54
CA THR A 77 -7.95 -3.93 -0.92
C THR A 77 -8.37 -5.35 -1.32
N SER A 78 -7.89 -6.37 -0.62
CA SER A 78 -8.32 -7.76 -0.81
C SER A 78 -9.83 -7.91 -0.63
N PHE A 79 -10.37 -7.39 0.48
CA PHE A 79 -11.80 -7.42 0.76
C PHE A 79 -12.62 -6.66 -0.31
N TRP A 80 -12.14 -5.49 -0.74
CA TRP A 80 -12.77 -4.72 -1.80
C TRP A 80 -12.81 -5.52 -3.12
N ARG A 81 -11.68 -6.13 -3.55
CA ARG A 81 -11.59 -6.96 -4.75
C ARG A 81 -12.53 -8.17 -4.66
N TYR A 82 -12.55 -8.86 -3.51
CA TYR A 82 -13.45 -9.99 -3.30
C TYR A 82 -14.91 -9.57 -3.46
N ARG A 83 -15.33 -8.51 -2.78
CA ARG A 83 -16.69 -7.98 -2.88
C ARG A 83 -17.02 -7.56 -4.30
N GLN A 84 -16.11 -6.89 -4.99
CA GLN A 84 -16.33 -6.35 -6.32
C GLN A 84 -16.51 -7.47 -7.35
N TYR A 85 -15.60 -8.44 -7.38
CA TYR A 85 -15.53 -9.42 -8.45
C TYR A 85 -16.23 -10.75 -8.14
N ASN A 86 -16.56 -11.06 -6.88
CA ASN A 86 -17.27 -12.28 -6.51
C ASN A 86 -18.73 -12.05 -6.13
N LEU A 87 -19.05 -10.87 -5.59
CA LEU A 87 -20.41 -10.60 -5.10
C LEU A 87 -21.17 -9.62 -6.01
N ARG A 88 -20.51 -8.55 -6.48
CA ARG A 88 -21.18 -7.46 -7.18
C ARG A 88 -21.21 -7.64 -8.70
N TYR A 89 -20.12 -7.98 -9.34
CA TYR A 89 -20.01 -8.04 -10.80
C TYR A 89 -19.68 -9.44 -11.34
N GLN A 90 -19.25 -10.37 -10.53
CA GLN A 90 -18.96 -11.78 -10.87
C GLN A 90 -18.20 -11.93 -12.21
N GLU A 91 -17.12 -11.20 -12.38
CA GLU A 91 -16.31 -11.24 -13.60
C GLU A 91 -15.42 -12.49 -13.63
N VAL A 92 -15.62 -13.31 -14.68
CA VAL A 92 -14.77 -14.47 -14.94
C VAL A 92 -13.34 -14.01 -15.21
N GLY A 93 -12.37 -14.55 -14.46
CA GLY A 93 -10.96 -14.20 -14.55
C GLY A 93 -10.47 -13.19 -13.49
N HIS A 94 -11.36 -12.51 -12.78
CA HIS A 94 -10.99 -11.59 -11.69
C HIS A 94 -11.33 -12.13 -10.30
N ALA A 95 -12.02 -13.27 -10.22
CA ALA A 95 -12.51 -13.83 -8.97
C ALA A 95 -11.41 -14.07 -7.91
N ASP A 96 -10.20 -14.38 -8.34
CA ASP A 96 -9.06 -14.71 -7.48
C ASP A 96 -8.10 -13.54 -7.19
N LEU A 97 -8.31 -12.37 -7.80
CA LEU A 97 -7.43 -11.20 -7.64
C LEU A 97 -7.29 -10.72 -6.18
N TYR A 98 -8.25 -11.04 -5.32
CA TYR A 98 -8.16 -10.71 -3.90
C TYR A 98 -7.04 -11.44 -3.17
N LYS A 99 -6.66 -12.64 -3.66
CA LYS A 99 -5.62 -13.49 -3.05
C LYS A 99 -4.24 -12.82 -3.11
N GLU A 100 -3.93 -12.12 -4.19
CA GLU A 100 -2.67 -11.37 -4.33
C GLU A 100 -2.45 -10.41 -3.16
N MET A 101 -3.50 -9.72 -2.75
CA MET A 101 -3.42 -8.76 -1.65
C MET A 101 -3.35 -9.45 -0.28
N LEU A 102 -3.95 -10.63 -0.11
CA LEU A 102 -3.78 -11.42 1.10
C LEU A 102 -2.33 -11.94 1.22
N GLU A 103 -1.78 -12.45 0.12
CA GLU A 103 -0.39 -12.89 0.08
C GLU A 103 0.57 -11.74 0.40
N LEU A 104 0.31 -10.54 -0.14
CA LEU A 104 1.08 -9.34 0.19
C LEU A 104 0.99 -9.00 1.69
N ALA A 105 -0.21 -9.06 2.28
CA ALA A 105 -0.40 -8.81 3.70
C ALA A 105 0.41 -9.79 4.56
N GLU A 106 0.40 -11.08 4.20
CA GLU A 106 1.17 -12.13 4.87
C GLU A 106 2.68 -11.92 4.72
N GLN A 107 3.15 -11.54 3.53
CA GLN A 107 4.56 -11.21 3.30
C GLN A 107 5.01 -10.06 4.21
N VAL A 108 4.24 -8.96 4.26
CA VAL A 108 4.56 -7.79 5.08
C VAL A 108 4.53 -8.15 6.58
N ARG A 109 3.52 -8.87 7.03
CA ARG A 109 3.39 -9.37 8.42
C ARG A 109 4.58 -10.25 8.80
N GLY A 110 5.06 -11.10 7.90
CA GLY A 110 6.18 -12.01 8.10
C GLY A 110 7.54 -11.33 8.29
N ILE A 111 7.67 -10.03 7.95
CA ILE A 111 8.92 -9.30 8.15
C ILE A 111 9.05 -8.92 9.64
N PRO A 112 10.11 -9.32 10.35
CA PRO A 112 10.33 -8.88 11.73
C PRO A 112 10.36 -7.34 11.82
N ARG A 113 9.68 -6.78 12.82
CA ARG A 113 9.51 -5.31 12.95
C ARG A 113 10.83 -4.53 12.92
N ASP A 114 11.85 -5.00 13.64
CA ASP A 114 13.16 -4.34 13.65
C ASP A 114 13.85 -4.39 12.29
N THR A 115 13.65 -5.48 11.55
CA THR A 115 14.18 -5.63 10.19
C THR A 115 13.44 -4.71 9.24
N PHE A 116 12.12 -4.65 9.32
CA PHE A 116 11.30 -3.72 8.54
C PHE A 116 11.74 -2.28 8.79
N PHE A 117 11.78 -1.86 10.07
CA PHE A 117 12.14 -0.51 10.46
C PHE A 117 13.51 -0.09 9.93
N ARG A 118 14.54 -0.91 10.15
CA ARG A 118 15.92 -0.63 9.67
C ARG A 118 16.03 -0.52 8.15
N ASN A 119 15.20 -1.23 7.40
CA ASN A 119 15.25 -1.18 5.94
C ASN A 119 14.51 0.03 5.36
N ILE A 120 13.45 0.49 6.02
CA ILE A 120 12.58 1.54 5.50
C ILE A 120 13.00 2.93 5.99
N PHE A 121 13.39 3.05 7.26
CA PHE A 121 13.73 4.33 7.91
C PHE A 121 15.25 4.50 8.09
N ARG A 122 15.96 4.51 6.98
CA ARG A 122 17.41 4.71 6.93
C ARG A 122 17.78 6.19 7.06
#